data_0bc0c793992fa46697957533ed5c6930
#
_entry.id   0bc0c793992fa46697957533ed5c6930
#
_cell.length_a   1.000
_cell.length_b   1.000
_cell.length_c   1.000
_cell.angle_alpha   90.00
_cell.angle_beta   90.00
_cell.angle_gamma   90.00
#
_symmetry.space_group_name_H-M   'P 1'
#
loop_
_entity.id
_entity.type
_entity.pdbx_description
1 polymer ?
#
loop_
_entity_poly.entity_id
_entity_poly.type
_entity_poly.pdbx_seq_one_letter_code
_entity_poly.pdbx_strand_id
1 'polypeptide(L)'
;MSDGDAPKQDTSKRMRSRIGPKKAARIAAGEDRKKSGGQTNKSAPKNSAVSGTKGRQSQSIQKGFASRKLALETLLKIEKDGAYANLALNAAFEKSGLSEQDRAFVTALVQGVLRNQSMIDHELANVSKEPLAKMPPMLRNLLRMAVFQLSSLSETPEHAVLDTSNQLARALGHEGMVRYTNGVLRGYLRARQAGENRESIFETNIDDAHSLSIRYSLPVWLIERWKAFYGQNEMLALLEWSKKEPTLTVRVSEVNVEPETMLNIMNKNGFAARSGHLVPACLIFESEKGGKSFRGSPSKLPGFEEGFFVVQDEAAAFVSLVVDPKKGETIVDLCAAPGGKTVHMAEILENTGRVIAVDKHESRLKLVRDARTKQGLKNLETVAADGCDFKLERLADRVLVDAPCSGTGV
;
A
#
# COMPACT_ATOMS: atom_id res chain seq x y z
N MET A 1 5.20 -61.49 -4.12
CA MET A 1 6.49 -61.46 -3.40
C MET A 1 7.46 -60.70 -4.27
N SER A 2 7.68 -59.48 -3.98
CA SER A 2 8.95 -58.73 -4.00
C SER A 2 8.64 -57.25 -3.78
N ASP A 3 8.89 -56.84 -2.55
CA ASP A 3 8.80 -55.46 -2.12
C ASP A 3 9.86 -54.61 -2.81
N GLY A 4 9.44 -53.53 -3.47
CA GLY A 4 10.30 -52.52 -4.07
C GLY A 4 10.43 -51.32 -3.16
N ASP A 5 11.54 -51.20 -2.46
CA ASP A 5 11.94 -50.07 -1.62
C ASP A 5 11.93 -48.74 -2.42
N ALA A 6 11.15 -47.77 -1.98
CA ALA A 6 11.24 -46.38 -2.41
C ALA A 6 12.41 -45.72 -1.70
N PRO A 7 13.25 -44.95 -2.38
CA PRO A 7 14.40 -44.32 -1.76
C PRO A 7 13.93 -43.15 -0.86
N LYS A 8 14.24 -43.21 0.43
CA LYS A 8 14.14 -42.14 1.40
C LYS A 8 15.04 -40.98 0.93
N GLN A 9 14.42 -39.86 0.53
CA GLN A 9 15.17 -38.64 0.23
C GLN A 9 15.81 -38.10 1.53
N ASP A 10 17.14 -38.02 1.49
CA ASP A 10 17.98 -37.46 2.54
C ASP A 10 17.78 -35.94 2.65
N THR A 11 17.05 -35.52 3.68
CA THR A 11 16.76 -34.13 3.98
C THR A 11 17.92 -33.38 4.66
N SER A 12 19.07 -34.02 4.87
CA SER A 12 20.21 -33.49 5.63
C SER A 12 21.09 -32.47 4.90
N LYS A 13 20.94 -32.29 3.57
CA LYS A 13 21.76 -31.33 2.77
C LYS A 13 21.19 -29.93 2.58
N ARG A 14 20.00 -29.61 3.12
CA ARG A 14 19.33 -28.28 2.99
C ARG A 14 19.88 -27.17 3.88
N MET A 15 20.94 -27.37 4.65
CA MET A 15 21.23 -26.60 5.86
C MET A 15 22.39 -25.59 5.79
N ARG A 16 22.88 -25.15 4.64
CA ARG A 16 24.11 -24.31 4.61
C ARG A 16 23.96 -22.80 4.31
N SER A 17 22.75 -22.27 4.04
CA SER A 17 22.55 -20.82 3.82
C SER A 17 21.59 -20.15 4.81
N ARG A 18 20.85 -20.91 5.61
CA ARG A 18 19.87 -20.37 6.57
C ARG A 18 20.53 -19.83 7.83
N ILE A 19 19.96 -18.75 8.36
CA ILE A 19 20.45 -18.15 9.61
C ILE A 19 20.35 -19.17 10.73
N GLY A 20 21.47 -19.39 11.40
CA GLY A 20 21.51 -20.24 12.58
C GLY A 20 20.65 -19.66 13.72
N PRO A 21 20.11 -20.53 14.60
CA PRO A 21 19.19 -20.13 15.67
C PRO A 21 19.73 -19.03 16.58
N LYS A 22 21.05 -18.88 16.73
CA LYS A 22 21.69 -17.81 17.51
C LYS A 22 21.48 -16.41 16.91
N LYS A 23 21.52 -16.25 15.59
CA LYS A 23 21.30 -14.96 14.92
C LYS A 23 19.81 -14.60 14.90
N ALA A 24 18.95 -15.58 14.66
CA ALA A 24 17.50 -15.41 14.78
C ALA A 24 17.09 -15.01 16.21
N ALA A 25 17.70 -15.63 17.23
CA ALA A 25 17.47 -15.29 18.64
C ALA A 25 17.91 -13.85 18.99
N ARG A 26 19.03 -13.35 18.45
CA ARG A 26 19.49 -11.97 18.66
C ARG A 26 18.55 -10.94 18.07
N ILE A 27 18.01 -11.20 16.87
CA ILE A 27 17.01 -10.35 16.22
C ILE A 27 15.70 -10.35 17.02
N ALA A 28 15.27 -11.51 17.51
CA ALA A 28 14.10 -11.64 18.38
C ALA A 28 14.26 -10.91 19.74
N ALA A 29 15.49 -10.79 20.24
CA ALA A 29 15.82 -10.07 21.48
C ALA A 29 15.98 -8.55 21.28
N GLY A 30 15.95 -8.04 20.04
CA GLY A 30 16.11 -6.61 19.77
C GLY A 30 17.53 -6.07 20.01
N GLU A 31 18.54 -6.93 20.17
CA GLU A 31 19.89 -6.54 20.54
C GLU A 31 20.66 -5.77 19.45
N ASP A 32 20.30 -5.94 18.18
CA ASP A 32 20.94 -5.25 17.05
C ASP A 32 20.45 -3.80 16.83
N ARG A 33 19.40 -3.34 17.55
CA ARG A 33 18.91 -1.95 17.48
C ARG A 33 19.76 -0.92 18.24
N LYS A 34 20.74 -1.32 19.04
CA LYS A 34 21.50 -0.43 19.96
C LYS A 34 22.77 0.20 19.37
N LYS A 35 23.14 -0.04 18.12
CA LYS A 35 24.41 0.46 17.57
C LYS A 35 24.35 1.78 16.77
N SER A 36 23.19 2.45 16.66
CA SER A 36 23.07 3.73 15.94
C SER A 36 22.45 4.87 16.78
N GLY A 37 22.83 5.02 18.03
CA GLY A 37 22.31 6.09 18.86
C GLY A 37 23.32 6.48 19.92
N GLY A 38 24.32 7.27 19.54
CA GLY A 38 25.31 7.82 20.46
C GLY A 38 25.04 9.27 20.81
N GLN A 39 25.10 9.53 22.10
CA GLN A 39 25.28 10.77 22.85
C GLN A 39 24.01 11.46 23.36
N THR A 40 23.74 11.14 24.60
CA THR A 40 22.92 11.93 25.53
C THR A 40 23.79 12.99 26.19
N ASN A 41 23.39 14.25 26.12
CA ASN A 41 23.86 15.26 27.05
C ASN A 41 22.77 15.54 28.08
N LYS A 42 23.09 15.26 29.33
CA LYS A 42 22.32 15.64 30.52
C LYS A 42 22.63 17.09 30.86
N SER A 43 21.61 17.92 30.98
CA SER A 43 21.55 18.96 32.03
C SER A 43 20.13 19.53 32.08
N ALA A 44 19.49 19.33 33.21
CA ALA A 44 18.25 20.06 33.58
C ALA A 44 18.65 21.42 34.18
N PRO A 45 17.80 22.43 34.05
CA PRO A 45 17.30 23.11 35.24
C PRO A 45 15.78 23.25 35.29
N LYS A 46 15.32 23.29 36.53
CA LYS A 46 13.94 23.50 36.95
C LYS A 46 13.51 24.98 36.81
N ASN A 47 12.17 25.11 36.73
CA ASN A 47 11.35 26.28 36.99
C ASN A 47 11.08 27.24 35.81
N SER A 48 9.87 27.16 35.28
CA SER A 48 8.82 28.21 35.49
C SER A 48 7.56 27.78 34.72
N ALA A 49 6.48 27.62 35.44
CA ALA A 49 5.14 27.39 34.93
C ALA A 49 4.55 28.70 34.38
N VAL A 50 3.52 28.51 33.50
CA VAL A 50 2.63 29.53 32.95
C VAL A 50 3.13 30.30 31.72
N SER A 51 2.94 29.67 30.55
CA SER A 51 2.54 30.27 29.25
C SER A 51 2.46 29.25 28.09
N GLY A 52 2.17 27.99 28.39
CA GLY A 52 2.35 26.87 27.44
C GLY A 52 1.20 26.53 26.48
N THR A 53 0.00 27.09 26.65
CA THR A 53 -1.19 26.64 25.90
C THR A 53 -1.33 27.26 24.49
N LYS A 54 -1.02 28.54 24.33
CA LYS A 54 -1.10 29.21 23.02
C LYS A 54 -0.04 28.77 22.02
N GLY A 55 1.16 28.44 22.45
CA GLY A 55 2.24 27.96 21.59
C GLY A 55 2.04 26.54 21.06
N ARG A 56 1.45 25.64 21.86
CA ARG A 56 1.14 24.25 21.42
C ARG A 56 -0.01 24.19 20.42
N GLN A 57 -1.04 25.04 20.58
CA GLN A 57 -2.14 25.11 19.61
C GLN A 57 -1.68 25.67 18.26
N SER A 58 -0.84 26.70 18.20
CA SER A 58 -0.32 27.23 16.93
C SER A 58 0.58 26.24 16.19
N GLN A 59 1.40 25.46 16.89
CA GLN A 59 2.24 24.42 16.30
C GLN A 59 1.43 23.23 15.78
N SER A 60 0.36 22.82 16.46
CA SER A 60 -0.52 21.74 16.00
C SER A 60 -1.34 22.14 14.77
N ILE A 61 -1.81 23.37 14.70
CA ILE A 61 -2.51 23.93 13.53
C ILE A 61 -1.57 24.01 12.33
N GLN A 62 -0.32 24.47 12.52
CA GLN A 62 0.67 24.51 11.44
C GLN A 62 1.04 23.11 10.91
N LYS A 63 1.19 22.11 11.79
CA LYS A 63 1.45 20.72 11.37
C LYS A 63 0.30 20.14 10.58
N GLY A 64 -0.93 20.29 11.06
CA GLY A 64 -2.11 19.81 10.35
C GLY A 64 -2.34 20.46 8.98
N PHE A 65 -1.92 21.73 8.82
CA PHE A 65 -1.96 22.45 7.55
C PHE A 65 -0.93 21.87 6.54
N ALA A 66 0.32 21.64 6.98
CA ALA A 66 1.38 21.12 6.11
C ALA A 66 1.04 19.73 5.53
N SER A 67 0.53 18.82 6.35
CA SER A 67 0.13 17.48 5.91
C SER A 67 -1.02 17.54 4.90
N ARG A 68 -2.04 18.36 5.14
CA ARG A 68 -3.18 18.52 4.23
C ARG A 68 -2.77 19.23 2.92
N LYS A 69 -1.87 20.18 2.99
CA LYS A 69 -1.31 20.85 1.80
C LYS A 69 -0.60 19.84 0.92
N LEU A 70 0.27 19.01 1.50
CA LEU A 70 0.99 17.96 0.75
C LEU A 70 0.03 16.94 0.14
N ALA A 71 -1.03 16.54 0.86
CA ALA A 71 -2.05 15.64 0.35
C ALA A 71 -2.78 16.25 -0.86
N LEU A 72 -3.18 17.53 -0.77
CA LEU A 72 -3.83 18.25 -1.87
C LEU A 72 -2.93 18.37 -3.10
N GLU A 73 -1.66 18.74 -2.92
CA GLU A 73 -0.68 18.84 -4.00
C GLU A 73 -0.44 17.47 -4.67
N THR A 74 -0.43 16.40 -3.87
CA THR A 74 -0.29 15.03 -4.37
C THR A 74 -1.52 14.61 -5.20
N LEU A 75 -2.73 14.88 -4.73
CA LEU A 75 -3.97 14.61 -5.46
C LEU A 75 -4.02 15.38 -6.79
N LEU A 76 -3.59 16.65 -6.79
CA LEU A 76 -3.50 17.45 -8.01
C LEU A 76 -2.51 16.86 -9.01
N LYS A 77 -1.38 16.39 -8.55
CA LYS A 77 -0.38 15.74 -9.40
C LYS A 77 -0.90 14.44 -10.00
N ILE A 78 -1.57 13.61 -9.19
CA ILE A 78 -2.19 12.35 -9.66
C ILE A 78 -3.22 12.66 -10.74
N GLU A 79 -4.10 13.63 -10.52
CA GLU A 79 -5.14 14.01 -11.48
C GLU A 79 -4.56 14.58 -12.79
N LYS A 80 -3.53 15.43 -12.70
CA LYS A 80 -2.92 16.09 -13.85
C LYS A 80 -2.06 15.14 -14.69
N ASP A 81 -1.22 14.34 -14.03
CA ASP A 81 -0.16 13.56 -14.68
C ASP A 81 -0.57 12.09 -14.88
N GLY A 82 -1.73 11.65 -14.38
CA GLY A 82 -2.12 10.24 -14.39
C GLY A 82 -1.18 9.35 -13.57
N ALA A 83 -0.46 9.93 -12.60
CA ALA A 83 0.57 9.22 -11.84
C ALA A 83 -0.05 8.19 -10.88
N TYR A 84 0.62 7.05 -10.70
CA TYR A 84 0.24 6.10 -9.66
C TYR A 84 0.36 6.71 -8.27
N ALA A 85 -0.66 6.54 -7.43
CA ALA A 85 -0.78 7.18 -6.12
C ALA A 85 0.43 6.89 -5.20
N ASN A 86 0.91 5.65 -5.17
CA ASN A 86 2.07 5.23 -4.39
C ASN A 86 3.38 5.92 -4.83
N LEU A 87 3.59 6.07 -6.14
CA LEU A 87 4.77 6.76 -6.68
C LEU A 87 4.70 8.26 -6.40
N ALA A 88 3.52 8.87 -6.56
CA ALA A 88 3.32 10.28 -6.24
C ALA A 88 3.53 10.58 -4.75
N LEU A 89 3.03 9.71 -3.85
CA LEU A 89 3.24 9.81 -2.40
C LEU A 89 4.72 9.68 -2.03
N ASN A 90 5.43 8.68 -2.55
CA ASN A 90 6.85 8.49 -2.27
C ASN A 90 7.67 9.71 -2.67
N ALA A 91 7.47 10.22 -3.89
CA ALA A 91 8.15 11.42 -4.37
C ALA A 91 7.82 12.68 -3.54
N ALA A 92 6.58 12.78 -3.02
CA ALA A 92 6.17 13.87 -2.14
C ALA A 92 6.86 13.76 -0.76
N PHE A 93 7.02 12.56 -0.23
CA PHE A 93 7.64 12.32 1.08
C PHE A 93 9.14 12.55 1.11
N GLU A 94 9.86 12.26 0.02
CA GLU A 94 11.30 12.51 -0.08
C GLU A 94 11.67 13.98 0.21
N LYS A 95 10.79 14.91 -0.13
CA LYS A 95 11.00 16.36 -0.02
C LYS A 95 10.30 17.01 1.18
N SER A 96 9.48 16.26 1.93
CA SER A 96 8.52 16.87 2.85
C SER A 96 9.02 17.18 4.24
N GLY A 97 10.03 16.47 4.75
CA GLY A 97 10.47 16.56 6.15
C GLY A 97 9.39 16.19 7.18
N LEU A 98 8.24 15.62 6.75
CA LEU A 98 7.13 15.25 7.62
C LEU A 98 7.49 14.07 8.53
N SER A 99 6.93 14.08 9.75
CA SER A 99 6.99 12.94 10.65
C SER A 99 6.31 11.71 10.05
N GLU A 100 6.61 10.52 10.54
CA GLU A 100 5.95 9.29 10.08
C GLU A 100 4.43 9.31 10.30
N GLN A 101 3.98 9.87 11.43
CA GLN A 101 2.56 10.01 11.71
C GLN A 101 1.89 10.94 10.69
N ASP A 102 2.53 12.06 10.34
CA ASP A 102 2.02 12.97 9.31
C ASP A 102 2.01 12.31 7.93
N ARG A 103 3.05 11.52 7.59
CA ARG A 103 3.08 10.76 6.33
C ARG A 103 1.96 9.72 6.26
N ALA A 104 1.70 8.99 7.35
CA ALA A 104 0.58 8.06 7.44
C ALA A 104 -0.76 8.78 7.23
N PHE A 105 -0.93 9.97 7.83
CA PHE A 105 -2.11 10.79 7.65
C PHE A 105 -2.28 11.27 6.20
N VAL A 106 -1.21 11.76 5.55
CA VAL A 106 -1.22 12.13 4.12
C VAL A 106 -1.59 10.93 3.25
N THR A 107 -1.01 9.77 3.51
CA THR A 107 -1.33 8.53 2.79
C THR A 107 -2.81 8.18 2.93
N ALA A 108 -3.35 8.23 4.16
CA ALA A 108 -4.76 7.97 4.44
C ALA A 108 -5.68 8.95 3.69
N LEU A 109 -5.33 10.24 3.65
CA LEU A 109 -6.10 11.25 2.92
C LEU A 109 -6.10 11.00 1.42
N VAL A 110 -4.92 10.82 0.82
CA VAL A 110 -4.80 10.63 -0.64
C VAL A 110 -5.49 9.34 -1.08
N GLN A 111 -5.15 8.22 -0.47
CA GLN A 111 -5.75 6.93 -0.82
C GLN A 111 -7.24 6.88 -0.48
N GLY A 112 -7.64 7.48 0.63
CA GLY A 112 -9.05 7.53 1.04
C GLY A 112 -9.91 8.33 0.07
N VAL A 113 -9.43 9.48 -0.40
CA VAL A 113 -10.11 10.26 -1.44
C VAL A 113 -10.23 9.46 -2.74
N LEU A 114 -9.14 8.85 -3.20
CA LEU A 114 -9.13 8.09 -4.46
C LEU A 114 -10.08 6.88 -4.42
N ARG A 115 -10.07 6.12 -3.32
CA ARG A 115 -10.95 4.94 -3.16
C ARG A 115 -12.42 5.26 -3.02
N ASN A 116 -12.76 6.46 -2.58
CA ASN A 116 -14.14 6.88 -2.35
C ASN A 116 -14.58 8.03 -3.27
N GLN A 117 -13.86 8.24 -4.37
CA GLN A 117 -14.02 9.44 -5.21
C GLN A 117 -15.43 9.60 -5.75
N SER A 118 -16.02 8.54 -6.31
CA SER A 118 -17.37 8.60 -6.87
C SER A 118 -18.44 8.89 -5.82
N MET A 119 -18.31 8.29 -4.63
CA MET A 119 -19.20 8.55 -3.51
C MET A 119 -19.07 10.00 -3.02
N ILE A 120 -17.83 10.47 -2.84
CA ILE A 120 -17.55 11.86 -2.42
C ILE A 120 -18.08 12.85 -3.46
N ASP A 121 -17.88 12.56 -4.74
CA ASP A 121 -18.36 13.41 -5.83
C ASP A 121 -19.89 13.48 -5.87
N HIS A 122 -20.56 12.37 -5.62
CA HIS A 122 -22.02 12.32 -5.49
C HIS A 122 -22.50 13.14 -4.29
N GLU A 123 -21.90 12.98 -3.11
CA GLU A 123 -22.24 13.78 -1.91
C GLU A 123 -22.00 15.28 -2.16
N LEU A 124 -20.92 15.65 -2.83
CA LEU A 124 -20.62 17.04 -3.19
C LEU A 124 -21.62 17.61 -4.21
N ALA A 125 -22.03 16.80 -5.19
CA ALA A 125 -22.99 17.24 -6.20
C ALA A 125 -24.34 17.66 -5.60
N ASN A 126 -24.76 17.01 -4.50
CA ASN A 126 -26.02 17.32 -3.81
C ASN A 126 -25.99 18.66 -3.05
N VAL A 127 -24.81 19.15 -2.67
CA VAL A 127 -24.66 20.38 -1.86
C VAL A 127 -23.97 21.54 -2.61
N SER A 128 -23.43 21.26 -3.77
CA SER A 128 -22.70 22.23 -4.59
C SER A 128 -23.62 22.86 -5.64
N LYS A 129 -23.53 24.17 -5.82
CA LYS A 129 -24.25 24.90 -6.86
C LYS A 129 -23.62 24.71 -8.24
N GLU A 130 -22.30 24.51 -8.30
CA GLU A 130 -21.55 24.31 -9.54
C GLU A 130 -21.27 22.83 -9.75
N PRO A 131 -21.43 22.33 -10.98
CA PRO A 131 -21.01 20.96 -11.33
C PRO A 131 -19.51 20.75 -11.06
N LEU A 132 -19.15 19.65 -10.42
CA LEU A 132 -17.75 19.35 -10.07
C LEU A 132 -16.82 19.37 -11.30
N ALA A 133 -17.29 18.93 -12.44
CA ALA A 133 -16.51 18.94 -13.69
C ALA A 133 -16.08 20.35 -14.14
N LYS A 134 -16.85 21.40 -13.77
CA LYS A 134 -16.53 22.80 -14.08
C LYS A 134 -15.65 23.47 -13.03
N MET A 135 -15.46 22.85 -11.87
CA MET A 135 -14.61 23.41 -10.82
C MET A 135 -13.12 23.31 -11.19
N PRO A 136 -12.33 24.34 -10.81
CA PRO A 136 -10.87 24.21 -10.87
C PRO A 136 -10.40 22.94 -10.12
N PRO A 137 -9.45 22.17 -10.65
CA PRO A 137 -8.96 20.93 -10.03
C PRO A 137 -8.55 21.10 -8.56
N MET A 138 -7.95 22.24 -8.23
CA MET A 138 -7.54 22.56 -6.85
C MET A 138 -8.74 22.64 -5.90
N LEU A 139 -9.79 23.35 -6.27
CA LEU A 139 -11.01 23.47 -5.46
C LEU A 139 -11.72 22.12 -5.32
N ARG A 140 -11.85 21.39 -6.43
CA ARG A 140 -12.48 20.06 -6.44
C ARG A 140 -11.78 19.08 -5.51
N ASN A 141 -10.45 18.97 -5.59
CA ASN A 141 -9.69 18.07 -4.71
C ASN A 141 -9.66 18.55 -3.25
N LEU A 142 -9.67 19.86 -3.01
CA LEU A 142 -9.80 20.40 -1.67
C LEU A 142 -11.14 20.00 -1.02
N LEU A 143 -12.24 20.11 -1.76
CA LEU A 143 -13.57 19.72 -1.30
C LEU A 143 -13.66 18.18 -1.10
N ARG A 144 -13.14 17.38 -2.04
CA ARG A 144 -13.06 15.93 -1.90
C ARG A 144 -12.32 15.52 -0.62
N MET A 145 -11.17 16.14 -0.37
CA MET A 145 -10.35 15.86 0.80
C MET A 145 -11.05 16.26 2.10
N ALA A 146 -11.78 17.39 2.09
CA ALA A 146 -12.54 17.84 3.26
C ALA A 146 -13.72 16.90 3.56
N VAL A 147 -14.51 16.53 2.54
CA VAL A 147 -15.64 15.59 2.69
C VAL A 147 -15.15 14.23 3.18
N PHE A 148 -14.05 13.69 2.62
CA PHE A 148 -13.47 12.44 3.11
C PHE A 148 -13.12 12.51 4.60
N GLN A 149 -12.51 13.61 5.07
CA GLN A 149 -12.21 13.78 6.49
C GLN A 149 -13.47 13.82 7.35
N LEU A 150 -14.48 14.58 6.92
CA LEU A 150 -15.75 14.72 7.64
C LEU A 150 -16.55 13.40 7.68
N SER A 151 -16.47 12.58 6.63
CA SER A 151 -17.26 11.35 6.52
C SER A 151 -16.60 10.12 7.11
N SER A 152 -15.27 10.03 7.02
CA SER A 152 -14.54 8.76 7.23
C SER A 152 -13.47 8.82 8.33
N LEU A 153 -13.05 10.02 8.77
CA LEU A 153 -12.05 10.18 9.82
C LEU A 153 -12.68 10.73 11.10
N SER A 154 -13.33 9.86 11.87
CA SER A 154 -14.04 10.20 13.12
C SER A 154 -13.19 10.91 14.18
N GLU A 155 -11.86 10.71 14.15
CA GLU A 155 -10.93 11.34 15.09
C GLU A 155 -10.61 12.82 14.74
N THR A 156 -11.01 13.30 13.54
CA THR A 156 -10.74 14.67 13.11
C THR A 156 -11.94 15.57 13.42
N PRO A 157 -11.79 16.56 14.32
CA PRO A 157 -12.90 17.47 14.64
C PRO A 157 -13.37 18.26 13.41
N GLU A 158 -14.68 18.40 13.25
CA GLU A 158 -15.30 19.10 12.10
C GLU A 158 -14.77 20.52 11.94
N HIS A 159 -14.64 21.28 13.02
CA HIS A 159 -14.11 22.64 13.00
C HIS A 159 -12.66 22.69 12.46
N ALA A 160 -11.83 21.69 12.78
CA ALA A 160 -10.45 21.63 12.30
C ALA A 160 -10.38 21.35 10.79
N VAL A 161 -11.33 20.56 10.25
CA VAL A 161 -11.45 20.34 8.81
C VAL A 161 -11.87 21.62 8.10
N LEU A 162 -12.89 22.33 8.61
CA LEU A 162 -13.35 23.60 8.02
C LEU A 162 -12.24 24.65 8.03
N ASP A 163 -11.58 24.85 9.17
CA ASP A 163 -10.54 25.86 9.33
C ASP A 163 -9.35 25.60 8.40
N THR A 164 -8.84 24.36 8.37
CA THR A 164 -7.71 24.03 7.51
C THR A 164 -8.06 24.07 6.04
N SER A 165 -9.29 23.70 5.65
CA SER A 165 -9.75 23.81 4.25
C SER A 165 -9.86 25.27 3.81
N ASN A 166 -10.38 26.16 4.67
CA ASN A 166 -10.42 27.60 4.40
C ASN A 166 -9.01 28.21 4.32
N GLN A 167 -8.07 27.77 5.18
CA GLN A 167 -6.68 28.19 5.10
C GLN A 167 -6.01 27.76 3.80
N LEU A 168 -6.24 26.51 3.34
CA LEU A 168 -5.74 26.01 2.06
C LEU A 168 -6.35 26.78 0.88
N ALA A 169 -7.64 27.02 0.90
CA ALA A 169 -8.32 27.82 -0.12
C ALA A 169 -7.75 29.24 -0.21
N ARG A 170 -7.40 29.85 0.91
CA ARG A 170 -6.76 31.18 0.96
C ARG A 170 -5.32 31.15 0.48
N ALA A 171 -4.54 30.13 0.89
CA ALA A 171 -3.12 30.02 0.56
C ALA A 171 -2.85 29.67 -0.90
N LEU A 172 -3.72 28.88 -1.53
CA LEU A 172 -3.54 28.33 -2.88
C LEU A 172 -4.53 28.93 -3.91
N GLY A 173 -5.45 29.75 -3.47
CA GLY A 173 -6.49 30.34 -4.31
C GLY A 173 -6.73 31.82 -3.96
N HIS A 174 -8.00 32.17 -3.85
CA HIS A 174 -8.43 33.55 -3.59
C HIS A 174 -9.65 33.59 -2.65
N GLU A 175 -10.02 34.75 -2.14
CA GLU A 175 -11.06 34.90 -1.12
C GLU A 175 -12.45 34.42 -1.58
N GLY A 176 -12.77 34.48 -2.87
CA GLY A 176 -13.98 33.87 -3.44
C GLY A 176 -14.01 32.35 -3.25
N MET A 177 -12.86 31.69 -3.39
CA MET A 177 -12.72 30.26 -3.17
C MET A 177 -12.91 29.90 -1.69
N VAL A 178 -12.42 30.72 -0.76
CA VAL A 178 -12.65 30.53 0.69
C VAL A 178 -14.14 30.56 1.01
N ARG A 179 -14.86 31.58 0.50
CA ARG A 179 -16.31 31.70 0.71
C ARG A 179 -17.08 30.52 0.13
N TYR A 180 -16.70 30.07 -1.06
CA TYR A 180 -17.33 28.92 -1.71
C TYR A 180 -17.07 27.63 -0.93
N THR A 181 -15.81 27.35 -0.57
CA THR A 181 -15.42 26.19 0.25
C THR A 181 -16.21 26.12 1.55
N ASN A 182 -16.25 27.23 2.28
CA ASN A 182 -16.98 27.31 3.55
C ASN A 182 -18.51 27.09 3.35
N GLY A 183 -19.07 27.64 2.28
CA GLY A 183 -20.49 27.47 1.94
C GLY A 183 -20.85 26.00 1.64
N VAL A 184 -20.06 25.33 0.79
CA VAL A 184 -20.25 23.93 0.42
C VAL A 184 -20.08 23.01 1.64
N LEU A 185 -19.01 23.18 2.42
CA LEU A 185 -18.75 22.30 3.58
C LEU A 185 -19.79 22.47 4.69
N ARG A 186 -20.26 23.69 4.94
CA ARG A 186 -21.38 23.91 5.88
C ARG A 186 -22.70 23.33 5.34
N GLY A 187 -22.94 23.41 4.03
CA GLY A 187 -24.05 22.73 3.36
C GLY A 187 -23.99 21.22 3.56
N TYR A 188 -22.82 20.63 3.32
CA TYR A 188 -22.57 19.21 3.53
C TYR A 188 -22.86 18.76 4.98
N LEU A 189 -22.39 19.50 5.98
CA LEU A 189 -22.63 19.16 7.37
C LEU A 189 -24.12 19.24 7.74
N ARG A 190 -24.85 20.24 7.22
CA ARG A 190 -26.31 20.32 7.44
C ARG A 190 -27.06 19.16 6.81
N ALA A 191 -26.75 18.82 5.55
CA ALA A 191 -27.38 17.72 4.86
C ALA A 191 -27.09 16.37 5.57
N ARG A 192 -25.85 16.18 6.07
CA ARG A 192 -25.46 15.01 6.86
C ARG A 192 -26.23 14.91 8.18
N GLN A 193 -26.45 16.04 8.88
CA GLN A 193 -27.25 16.07 10.11
C GLN A 193 -28.73 15.79 9.86
N ALA A 194 -29.24 16.18 8.69
CA ALA A 194 -30.61 15.88 8.26
C ALA A 194 -30.82 14.44 7.76
N GLY A 195 -29.75 13.64 7.65
CA GLY A 195 -29.83 12.24 7.13
C GLY A 195 -29.93 12.15 5.61
N GLU A 196 -29.84 13.28 4.89
CA GLU A 196 -30.16 13.35 3.46
C GLU A 196 -29.10 12.72 2.53
N ASN A 197 -27.87 12.50 3.00
CA ASN A 197 -26.74 12.23 2.07
C ASN A 197 -26.32 10.78 1.89
N ARG A 198 -26.58 9.90 2.81
CA ARG A 198 -26.09 8.51 2.71
C ARG A 198 -27.20 7.48 2.52
N GLU A 199 -28.31 7.65 3.21
CA GLU A 199 -29.36 6.63 3.22
C GLU A 199 -30.02 6.44 1.87
N SER A 200 -30.27 7.52 1.11
CA SER A 200 -30.88 7.46 -0.23
C SER A 200 -30.06 6.67 -1.26
N ILE A 201 -28.69 6.63 -1.08
CA ILE A 201 -27.82 5.86 -1.96
C ILE A 201 -27.74 4.39 -1.47
N PHE A 202 -27.94 4.15 -0.18
CA PHE A 202 -27.89 2.80 0.41
C PHE A 202 -29.19 2.01 0.21
N GLU A 203 -30.31 2.67 0.04
CA GLU A 203 -31.60 2.07 -0.33
C GLU A 203 -31.70 1.69 -1.81
N THR A 204 -30.64 1.96 -2.59
CA THR A 204 -30.62 1.69 -4.02
C THR A 204 -30.70 0.21 -4.34
N ASN A 205 -31.47 -0.07 -5.32
CA ASN A 205 -31.65 -1.36 -5.97
C ASN A 205 -30.27 -2.01 -6.23
N ILE A 206 -29.98 -3.12 -5.56
CA ILE A 206 -28.74 -3.92 -5.71
C ILE A 206 -28.51 -4.37 -7.16
N ASP A 207 -29.50 -4.20 -8.03
CA ASP A 207 -29.43 -4.52 -9.45
C ASP A 207 -28.92 -3.38 -10.30
N ASP A 208 -28.88 -2.13 -9.80
CA ASP A 208 -28.41 -0.97 -10.55
C ASP A 208 -26.91 -0.81 -10.47
N ALA A 209 -26.20 -1.15 -11.54
CA ALA A 209 -24.76 -1.02 -11.65
C ALA A 209 -24.25 0.42 -11.48
N HIS A 210 -25.06 1.45 -11.82
CA HIS A 210 -24.69 2.85 -11.66
C HIS A 210 -24.65 3.24 -10.17
N SER A 211 -25.68 2.88 -9.42
CA SER A 211 -25.74 3.10 -7.98
C SER A 211 -24.63 2.36 -7.23
N LEU A 212 -24.36 1.11 -7.61
CA LEU A 212 -23.23 0.34 -7.09
C LEU A 212 -21.89 1.01 -7.44
N SER A 213 -21.74 1.58 -8.64
CA SER A 213 -20.54 2.31 -9.06
C SER A 213 -20.27 3.52 -8.16
N ILE A 214 -21.29 4.27 -7.79
CA ILE A 214 -21.18 5.39 -6.85
C ILE A 214 -20.79 4.87 -5.47
N ARG A 215 -21.53 3.89 -4.94
CA ARG A 215 -21.34 3.34 -3.60
C ARG A 215 -19.94 2.75 -3.38
N TYR A 216 -19.44 2.02 -4.36
CA TYR A 216 -18.15 1.32 -4.27
C TYR A 216 -17.00 2.07 -4.94
N SER A 217 -17.28 3.19 -5.60
CA SER A 217 -16.31 3.99 -6.36
C SER A 217 -15.53 3.16 -7.38
N LEU A 218 -16.24 2.25 -8.05
CA LEU A 218 -15.71 1.41 -9.12
C LEU A 218 -16.42 1.72 -10.44
N PRO A 219 -15.76 1.56 -11.59
CA PRO A 219 -16.38 1.80 -12.89
C PRO A 219 -17.59 0.88 -13.15
N VAL A 220 -18.68 1.41 -13.73
CA VAL A 220 -19.88 0.64 -14.08
C VAL A 220 -19.54 -0.60 -14.91
N TRP A 221 -18.67 -0.44 -15.93
CA TRP A 221 -18.28 -1.54 -16.82
C TRP A 221 -17.63 -2.72 -16.05
N LEU A 222 -16.92 -2.45 -14.95
CA LEU A 222 -16.28 -3.48 -14.13
C LEU A 222 -17.33 -4.25 -13.32
N ILE A 223 -18.31 -3.55 -12.77
CA ILE A 223 -19.42 -4.15 -12.01
C ILE A 223 -20.25 -5.04 -12.92
N GLU A 224 -20.61 -4.53 -14.11
CA GLU A 224 -21.35 -5.31 -15.12
C GLU A 224 -20.57 -6.56 -15.56
N ARG A 225 -19.25 -6.41 -15.76
CA ARG A 225 -18.37 -7.52 -16.11
C ARG A 225 -18.31 -8.57 -15.01
N TRP A 226 -18.16 -8.16 -13.75
CA TRP A 226 -18.19 -9.09 -12.62
C TRP A 226 -19.55 -9.79 -12.47
N LYS A 227 -20.65 -9.05 -12.66
CA LYS A 227 -22.00 -9.62 -12.67
C LYS A 227 -22.16 -10.67 -13.76
N ALA A 228 -21.66 -10.40 -14.95
CA ALA A 228 -21.74 -11.33 -16.08
C ALA A 228 -20.90 -12.59 -15.89
N PHE A 229 -19.68 -12.47 -15.29
CA PHE A 229 -18.78 -13.62 -15.10
C PHE A 229 -19.07 -14.44 -13.86
N TYR A 230 -19.42 -13.80 -12.75
CA TYR A 230 -19.50 -14.44 -11.44
C TYR A 230 -20.93 -14.53 -10.89
N GLY A 231 -21.88 -13.83 -11.52
CA GLY A 231 -23.23 -13.68 -11.01
C GLY A 231 -23.36 -12.62 -9.92
N GLN A 232 -24.60 -12.35 -9.52
CA GLN A 232 -24.98 -11.28 -8.59
C GLN A 232 -24.28 -11.38 -7.23
N ASN A 233 -24.36 -12.57 -6.61
CA ASN A 233 -23.90 -12.77 -5.22
C ASN A 233 -22.37 -12.60 -5.10
N GLU A 234 -21.62 -13.20 -6.00
CA GLU A 234 -20.16 -13.10 -6.02
C GLU A 234 -19.70 -11.68 -6.39
N MET A 235 -20.41 -11.02 -7.31
CA MET A 235 -20.15 -9.62 -7.65
C MET A 235 -20.31 -8.73 -6.41
N LEU A 236 -21.38 -8.90 -5.62
CA LEU A 236 -21.58 -8.14 -4.39
C LEU A 236 -20.48 -8.43 -3.34
N ALA A 237 -20.09 -9.70 -3.21
CA ALA A 237 -18.98 -10.07 -2.32
C ALA A 237 -17.65 -9.41 -2.73
N LEU A 238 -17.34 -9.35 -4.03
CA LEU A 238 -16.17 -8.66 -4.58
C LEU A 238 -16.23 -7.16 -4.32
N LEU A 239 -17.40 -6.52 -4.47
CA LEU A 239 -17.60 -5.11 -4.18
C LEU A 239 -17.35 -4.80 -2.69
N GLU A 240 -17.92 -5.59 -1.78
CA GLU A 240 -17.68 -5.43 -0.33
C GLU A 240 -16.20 -5.67 0.02
N TRP A 241 -15.57 -6.66 -0.62
CA TRP A 241 -14.15 -6.92 -0.42
C TRP A 241 -13.27 -5.76 -0.89
N SER A 242 -13.60 -5.12 -2.01
CA SER A 242 -12.84 -3.98 -2.57
C SER A 242 -12.80 -2.76 -1.65
N LYS A 243 -13.76 -2.63 -0.72
CA LYS A 243 -13.80 -1.56 0.29
C LYS A 243 -12.88 -1.81 1.48
N LYS A 244 -12.44 -3.04 1.70
CA LYS A 244 -11.58 -3.37 2.84
C LYS A 244 -10.21 -2.69 2.67
N GLU A 245 -9.67 -2.18 3.77
CA GLU A 245 -8.29 -1.70 3.78
C GLU A 245 -7.35 -2.89 3.49
N PRO A 246 -6.39 -2.74 2.55
CA PRO A 246 -5.41 -3.79 2.29
C PRO A 246 -4.60 -4.07 3.57
N THR A 247 -4.42 -5.33 3.89
CA THR A 247 -3.52 -5.75 4.97
C THR A 247 -2.08 -5.75 4.46
N LEU A 248 -1.14 -5.37 5.33
CA LEU A 248 0.26 -5.56 4.98
C LEU A 248 0.54 -7.06 4.88
N THR A 249 1.09 -7.47 3.76
CA THR A 249 1.58 -8.83 3.56
C THR A 249 3.06 -8.77 3.16
N VAL A 250 3.85 -9.63 3.75
CA VAL A 250 5.26 -9.80 3.39
C VAL A 250 5.52 -11.26 3.05
N ARG A 251 6.32 -11.52 2.02
CA ARG A 251 6.79 -12.86 1.69
C ARG A 251 8.18 -13.06 2.28
N VAL A 252 8.31 -14.08 3.09
CA VAL A 252 9.59 -14.48 3.71
C VAL A 252 10.51 -15.05 2.64
N SER A 253 11.78 -14.65 2.67
CA SER A 253 12.83 -15.23 1.82
C SER A 253 13.31 -16.55 2.43
N GLU A 254 12.85 -17.66 1.90
CA GLU A 254 13.17 -19.01 2.40
C GLU A 254 14.65 -19.40 2.22
N VAL A 255 15.37 -18.65 1.41
CA VAL A 255 16.85 -18.77 1.29
C VAL A 255 17.52 -18.27 2.59
N ASN A 256 16.94 -17.27 3.24
CA ASN A 256 17.55 -16.59 4.39
C ASN A 256 17.02 -17.09 5.72
N VAL A 257 15.72 -17.36 5.85
CA VAL A 257 15.06 -17.72 7.10
C VAL A 257 13.84 -18.61 6.87
N GLU A 258 13.55 -19.51 7.80
CA GLU A 258 12.32 -20.31 7.77
C GLU A 258 11.11 -19.44 8.05
N PRO A 259 9.97 -19.59 7.30
CA PRO A 259 8.75 -18.81 7.51
C PRO A 259 8.23 -18.87 8.95
N GLU A 260 8.22 -20.05 9.57
CA GLU A 260 7.78 -20.21 10.97
C GLU A 260 8.68 -19.49 11.95
N THR A 261 10.00 -19.51 11.73
CA THR A 261 10.95 -18.74 12.54
C THR A 261 10.66 -17.24 12.43
N MET A 262 10.40 -16.75 11.22
CA MET A 262 10.08 -15.34 10.99
C MET A 262 8.76 -14.94 11.61
N LEU A 263 7.72 -15.78 11.51
CA LEU A 263 6.43 -15.58 12.18
C LEU A 263 6.61 -15.44 13.70
N ASN A 264 7.39 -16.34 14.30
CA ASN A 264 7.69 -16.28 15.73
C ASN A 264 8.45 -14.99 16.12
N ILE A 265 9.39 -14.53 15.28
CA ILE A 265 10.08 -13.25 15.49
C ILE A 265 9.09 -12.10 15.47
N MET A 266 8.19 -12.04 14.49
CA MET A 266 7.18 -10.99 14.38
C MET A 266 6.27 -10.95 15.62
N ASN A 267 5.69 -12.08 16.00
CA ASN A 267 4.78 -12.17 17.13
C ASN A 267 5.45 -11.82 18.47
N LYS A 268 6.69 -12.27 18.70
CA LYS A 268 7.48 -11.91 19.90
C LYS A 268 7.81 -10.42 19.99
N ASN A 269 7.88 -9.72 18.85
CA ASN A 269 8.09 -8.27 18.80
C ASN A 269 6.76 -7.47 18.81
N GLY A 270 5.64 -8.12 19.08
CA GLY A 270 4.33 -7.48 19.23
C GLY A 270 3.62 -7.17 17.91
N PHE A 271 4.06 -7.76 16.80
CA PHE A 271 3.38 -7.65 15.52
C PHE A 271 2.48 -8.86 15.32
N ALA A 272 1.17 -8.69 15.44
CA ALA A 272 0.21 -9.76 15.16
C ALA A 272 0.28 -10.16 13.68
N ALA A 273 0.88 -11.30 13.42
CA ALA A 273 1.04 -11.86 12.08
C ALA A 273 0.57 -13.32 12.06
N ARG A 274 0.06 -13.76 10.93
CA ARG A 274 -0.26 -15.16 10.64
C ARG A 274 0.34 -15.58 9.31
N SER A 275 0.52 -16.87 9.11
CA SER A 275 0.90 -17.43 7.81
C SER A 275 -0.20 -17.21 6.77
N GLY A 276 0.19 -17.07 5.52
CA GLY A 276 -0.70 -17.06 4.37
C GLY A 276 -1.46 -18.36 4.22
N HIS A 277 -2.59 -18.29 3.55
CA HIS A 277 -3.44 -19.45 3.27
C HIS A 277 -3.01 -20.16 1.98
N LEU A 278 -2.69 -19.40 0.93
CA LEU A 278 -2.25 -19.91 -0.37
C LEU A 278 -0.73 -20.13 -0.42
N VAL A 279 0.01 -19.24 0.26
CA VAL A 279 1.48 -19.23 0.28
C VAL A 279 1.95 -19.18 1.74
N PRO A 280 2.30 -20.31 2.35
CA PRO A 280 2.73 -20.35 3.76
C PRO A 280 3.94 -19.46 4.09
N ALA A 281 4.77 -19.16 3.10
CA ALA A 281 5.88 -18.22 3.22
C ALA A 281 5.44 -16.74 3.31
N CYS A 282 4.16 -16.42 3.06
CA CYS A 282 3.61 -15.10 3.30
C CYS A 282 3.20 -14.93 4.76
N LEU A 283 3.51 -13.78 5.34
CA LEU A 283 3.03 -13.35 6.65
C LEU A 283 2.08 -12.18 6.46
N ILE A 284 0.85 -12.35 6.94
CA ILE A 284 -0.24 -11.36 6.82
C ILE A 284 -0.40 -10.70 8.19
N PHE A 285 -0.30 -9.37 8.22
CA PHE A 285 -0.41 -8.57 9.44
C PHE A 285 -1.85 -8.13 9.62
N GLU A 286 -2.58 -8.88 10.42
CA GLU A 286 -3.95 -8.57 10.79
C GLU A 286 -3.99 -7.93 12.18
N SER A 287 -4.98 -7.07 12.40
CA SER A 287 -5.25 -6.59 13.74
C SER A 287 -6.04 -7.66 14.49
N GLU A 288 -5.56 -8.05 15.67
CA GLU A 288 -6.36 -8.82 16.60
C GLU A 288 -7.65 -8.07 16.94
N LYS A 289 -8.80 -8.76 16.89
CA LYS A 289 -10.13 -8.25 17.31
C LYS A 289 -10.72 -7.09 16.49
N GLY A 290 -10.58 -7.12 15.15
CA GLY A 290 -11.26 -6.10 14.30
C GLY A 290 -10.67 -4.70 14.42
N GLY A 291 -9.47 -4.57 14.96
CA GLY A 291 -8.70 -3.33 15.00
C GLY A 291 -8.00 -3.04 13.67
N LYS A 292 -7.33 -1.89 13.61
CA LYS A 292 -6.67 -1.37 12.40
C LYS A 292 -5.48 -2.28 12.02
N SER A 293 -5.36 -2.63 10.74
CA SER A 293 -4.19 -3.33 10.20
C SER A 293 -2.88 -2.59 10.53
N PHE A 294 -1.75 -3.28 10.41
CA PHE A 294 -0.43 -2.67 10.67
C PHE A 294 -0.28 -1.34 9.90
N ARG A 295 -0.09 -0.25 10.63
CA ARG A 295 0.04 1.13 10.09
C ARG A 295 1.47 1.67 10.24
N GLY A 296 2.46 0.85 10.03
CA GLY A 296 3.86 1.23 10.10
C GLY A 296 4.57 1.14 8.76
N SER A 297 5.79 1.72 8.68
CA SER A 297 6.68 1.42 7.57
C SER A 297 7.17 -0.03 7.69
N PRO A 298 7.13 -0.84 6.61
CA PRO A 298 7.70 -2.18 6.60
C PRO A 298 9.18 -2.21 7.03
N SER A 299 9.91 -1.10 6.86
CA SER A 299 11.29 -0.95 7.31
C SER A 299 11.49 -1.04 8.82
N LYS A 300 10.41 -0.92 9.59
CA LYS A 300 10.45 -1.10 11.06
C LYS A 300 10.29 -2.53 11.51
N LEU A 301 9.89 -3.41 10.63
CA LEU A 301 9.73 -4.82 10.95
C LEU A 301 11.11 -5.48 11.14
N PRO A 302 11.26 -6.36 12.14
CA PRO A 302 12.48 -7.13 12.33
C PRO A 302 12.85 -7.92 11.08
N GLY A 303 14.10 -7.88 10.64
CA GLY A 303 14.58 -8.60 9.48
C GLY A 303 14.43 -7.86 8.15
N PHE A 304 13.92 -6.62 8.14
CA PHE A 304 13.81 -5.83 6.90
C PHE A 304 15.19 -5.48 6.33
N GLU A 305 16.10 -4.99 7.16
CA GLU A 305 17.45 -4.63 6.72
C GLU A 305 18.27 -5.85 6.30
N GLU A 306 18.04 -6.98 6.94
CA GLU A 306 18.68 -8.27 6.65
C GLU A 306 18.14 -8.93 5.37
N GLY A 307 17.05 -8.43 4.79
CA GLY A 307 16.41 -9.00 3.61
C GLY A 307 15.69 -10.32 3.87
N PHE A 308 15.17 -10.53 5.08
CA PHE A 308 14.47 -11.77 5.44
C PHE A 308 13.09 -11.87 4.78
N PHE A 309 12.57 -10.78 4.28
CA PHE A 309 11.30 -10.73 3.58
C PHE A 309 11.26 -9.59 2.56
N VAL A 310 10.30 -9.66 1.67
CA VAL A 310 9.88 -8.58 0.76
C VAL A 310 8.42 -8.26 0.99
N VAL A 311 8.03 -7.01 0.77
CA VAL A 311 6.61 -6.62 0.76
C VAL A 311 6.01 -7.16 -0.53
N GLN A 312 5.09 -8.10 -0.40
CA GLN A 312 4.43 -8.74 -1.52
C GLN A 312 3.09 -9.30 -1.06
N ASP A 313 2.04 -9.03 -1.82
CA ASP A 313 0.73 -9.61 -1.61
C ASP A 313 0.74 -11.13 -1.83
N GLU A 314 -0.10 -11.86 -1.09
CA GLU A 314 -0.13 -13.32 -1.15
C GLU A 314 -0.52 -13.84 -2.54
N ALA A 315 -1.51 -13.20 -3.19
CA ALA A 315 -1.91 -13.58 -4.54
C ALA A 315 -0.78 -13.33 -5.55
N ALA A 316 -0.03 -12.22 -5.40
CA ALA A 316 1.14 -11.94 -6.22
C ALA A 316 2.29 -12.95 -5.99
N ALA A 317 2.47 -13.42 -4.75
CA ALA A 317 3.43 -14.48 -4.44
C ALA A 317 3.00 -15.82 -5.02
N PHE A 318 1.70 -16.11 -4.99
CA PHE A 318 1.12 -17.35 -5.54
C PHE A 318 1.37 -17.52 -7.04
N VAL A 319 1.41 -16.42 -7.81
CA VAL A 319 1.76 -16.46 -9.25
C VAL A 319 3.08 -17.21 -9.49
N SER A 320 4.10 -16.98 -8.67
CA SER A 320 5.38 -17.67 -8.83
C SER A 320 5.27 -19.19 -8.59
N LEU A 321 4.36 -19.61 -7.71
CA LEU A 321 4.09 -21.05 -7.50
C LEU A 321 3.29 -21.64 -8.68
N VAL A 322 2.40 -20.87 -9.30
CA VAL A 322 1.67 -21.29 -10.52
C VAL A 322 2.62 -21.45 -11.71
N VAL A 323 3.64 -20.57 -11.82
CA VAL A 323 4.71 -20.74 -12.83
C VAL A 323 5.46 -22.03 -12.59
N ASP A 324 5.56 -22.50 -11.34
CA ASP A 324 6.14 -23.78 -10.95
C ASP A 324 7.60 -23.99 -11.43
N PRO A 325 8.53 -23.07 -11.08
CA PRO A 325 9.93 -23.16 -11.48
C PRO A 325 10.60 -24.48 -11.06
N LYS A 326 11.34 -25.12 -11.96
CA LYS A 326 12.12 -26.35 -11.66
C LYS A 326 13.61 -26.05 -11.71
N LYS A 327 14.39 -26.70 -10.84
CA LYS A 327 15.84 -26.54 -10.77
C LYS A 327 16.49 -26.73 -12.14
N GLY A 328 17.35 -25.77 -12.51
CA GLY A 328 18.08 -25.78 -13.78
C GLY A 328 17.36 -25.11 -14.94
N GLU A 329 16.08 -24.75 -14.81
CA GLU A 329 15.31 -24.07 -15.86
C GLU A 329 15.76 -22.63 -16.10
N THR A 330 15.52 -22.17 -17.33
CA THR A 330 15.61 -20.76 -17.73
C THR A 330 14.22 -20.16 -17.76
N ILE A 331 14.01 -19.13 -16.95
CA ILE A 331 12.72 -18.43 -16.82
C ILE A 331 12.87 -16.98 -17.26
N VAL A 332 11.89 -16.47 -17.99
CA VAL A 332 11.81 -15.05 -18.38
C VAL A 332 10.60 -14.40 -17.71
N ASP A 333 10.80 -13.25 -17.09
CA ASP A 333 9.76 -12.37 -16.61
C ASP A 333 9.79 -11.09 -17.46
N LEU A 334 8.78 -10.90 -18.33
CA LEU A 334 8.77 -9.84 -19.36
C LEU A 334 8.34 -8.47 -18.83
N CYS A 335 7.77 -8.38 -17.61
CA CYS A 335 7.36 -7.14 -16.95
C CYS A 335 7.81 -7.16 -15.49
N ALA A 336 9.10 -7.41 -15.27
CA ALA A 336 9.64 -7.89 -14.00
C ALA A 336 9.55 -6.88 -12.83
N ALA A 337 9.65 -5.60 -13.11
CA ALA A 337 9.77 -4.60 -12.02
C ALA A 337 8.44 -4.36 -11.28
N PRO A 338 8.48 -4.28 -9.94
CA PRO A 338 9.63 -4.06 -9.05
C PRO A 338 10.42 -5.30 -8.61
N GLY A 339 10.06 -6.51 -9.05
CA GLY A 339 10.88 -7.71 -8.86
C GLY A 339 10.33 -8.76 -7.89
N GLY A 340 9.17 -8.53 -7.27
CA GLY A 340 8.64 -9.46 -6.26
C GLY A 340 8.45 -10.90 -6.77
N LYS A 341 7.85 -11.07 -7.95
CA LYS A 341 7.64 -12.36 -8.60
C LYS A 341 8.95 -12.95 -9.12
N THR A 342 9.75 -12.13 -9.79
CA THR A 342 11.06 -12.49 -10.35
C THR A 342 12.01 -13.07 -9.29
N VAL A 343 12.14 -12.34 -8.16
CA VAL A 343 12.97 -12.74 -7.02
C VAL A 343 12.44 -14.04 -6.41
N HIS A 344 11.13 -14.20 -6.28
CA HIS A 344 10.53 -15.42 -5.76
C HIS A 344 10.83 -16.64 -6.66
N MET A 345 10.72 -16.50 -7.97
CA MET A 345 11.08 -17.56 -8.90
C MET A 345 12.57 -17.93 -8.79
N ALA A 346 13.45 -16.92 -8.65
CA ALA A 346 14.88 -17.14 -8.46
C ALA A 346 15.21 -17.87 -7.14
N GLU A 347 14.47 -17.58 -6.06
CA GLU A 347 14.58 -18.30 -4.78
C GLU A 347 14.14 -19.76 -4.92
N ILE A 348 13.02 -20.03 -5.60
CA ILE A 348 12.51 -21.40 -5.84
C ILE A 348 13.52 -22.24 -6.60
N LEU A 349 14.26 -21.64 -7.54
CA LEU A 349 15.35 -22.32 -8.26
C LEU A 349 16.58 -22.62 -7.38
N GLU A 350 16.63 -22.14 -6.13
CA GLU A 350 17.76 -22.37 -5.20
C GLU A 350 19.14 -22.00 -5.80
N ASN A 351 19.23 -20.88 -6.50
CA ASN A 351 20.44 -20.47 -7.24
C ASN A 351 20.90 -21.45 -8.35
N THR A 352 20.01 -22.33 -8.81
CA THR A 352 20.23 -23.15 -10.01
C THR A 352 19.47 -22.54 -11.19
N GLY A 353 19.81 -22.90 -12.42
CA GLY A 353 19.16 -22.35 -13.60
C GLY A 353 19.36 -20.82 -13.74
N ARG A 354 18.43 -20.13 -14.39
CA ARG A 354 18.55 -18.72 -14.75
C ARG A 354 17.20 -18.03 -14.76
N VAL A 355 17.07 -16.87 -14.13
CA VAL A 355 15.91 -15.98 -14.24
C VAL A 355 16.32 -14.70 -14.93
N ILE A 356 15.64 -14.33 -16.01
CA ILE A 356 15.86 -13.13 -16.80
C ILE A 356 14.71 -12.16 -16.55
N ALA A 357 15.01 -11.08 -15.84
CA ALA A 357 14.08 -10.02 -15.52
C ALA A 357 14.12 -8.94 -16.61
N VAL A 358 13.07 -8.83 -17.40
CA VAL A 358 12.93 -7.83 -18.47
C VAL A 358 11.96 -6.75 -18.01
N ASP A 359 12.34 -5.49 -18.17
CA ASP A 359 11.42 -4.34 -18.01
C ASP A 359 11.86 -3.25 -18.98
N LYS A 360 10.89 -2.51 -19.52
CA LYS A 360 11.14 -1.41 -20.46
C LYS A 360 11.93 -0.27 -19.82
N HIS A 361 11.83 -0.09 -18.50
CA HIS A 361 12.42 1.02 -17.78
C HIS A 361 13.62 0.57 -16.94
N GLU A 362 14.83 0.93 -17.36
CA GLU A 362 16.07 0.65 -16.63
C GLU A 362 16.04 1.14 -15.17
N SER A 363 15.43 2.31 -14.91
CA SER A 363 15.30 2.84 -13.55
C SER A 363 14.49 1.93 -12.62
N ARG A 364 13.53 1.16 -13.14
CA ARG A 364 12.72 0.22 -12.37
C ARG A 364 13.47 -1.10 -12.12
N LEU A 365 14.34 -1.52 -13.04
CA LEU A 365 15.20 -2.70 -12.87
C LEU A 365 16.21 -2.54 -11.74
N LYS A 366 16.53 -1.30 -11.34
CA LYS A 366 17.35 -1.06 -10.15
C LYS A 366 16.72 -1.70 -8.90
N LEU A 367 15.39 -1.65 -8.74
CA LEU A 367 14.69 -2.27 -7.61
C LEU A 367 14.86 -3.79 -7.60
N VAL A 368 14.84 -4.41 -8.78
CA VAL A 368 15.08 -5.86 -8.94
C VAL A 368 16.51 -6.22 -8.53
N ARG A 369 17.51 -5.43 -8.98
CA ARG A 369 18.92 -5.63 -8.61
C ARG A 369 19.19 -5.44 -7.12
N ASP A 370 18.56 -4.44 -6.52
CA ASP A 370 18.68 -4.19 -5.08
C ASP A 370 18.09 -5.36 -4.28
N ALA A 371 16.91 -5.85 -4.66
CA ALA A 371 16.27 -7.01 -4.04
C ALA A 371 17.11 -8.30 -4.23
N ARG A 372 17.62 -8.53 -5.44
CA ARG A 372 18.55 -9.64 -5.75
C ARG A 372 19.77 -9.61 -4.82
N THR A 373 20.40 -8.44 -4.68
CA THR A 373 21.61 -8.28 -3.85
C THR A 373 21.29 -8.51 -2.38
N LYS A 374 20.19 -7.95 -1.91
CA LYS A 374 19.74 -8.06 -0.52
C LYS A 374 19.45 -9.53 -0.13
N GLN A 375 18.96 -10.33 -1.07
CA GLN A 375 18.64 -11.73 -0.84
C GLN A 375 19.78 -12.69 -1.23
N GLY A 376 20.90 -12.21 -1.75
CA GLY A 376 22.05 -13.01 -2.09
C GLY A 376 21.84 -13.96 -3.29
N LEU A 377 20.92 -13.60 -4.20
CA LEU A 377 20.59 -14.43 -5.37
C LEU A 377 21.66 -14.24 -6.47
N LYS A 378 22.09 -15.35 -7.07
CA LYS A 378 23.14 -15.38 -8.12
C LYS A 378 22.59 -15.72 -9.50
N ASN A 379 21.41 -16.32 -9.58
CA ASN A 379 20.76 -16.85 -10.77
C ASN A 379 19.76 -15.87 -11.42
N LEU A 380 19.79 -14.60 -11.05
CA LEU A 380 18.89 -13.57 -11.57
C LEU A 380 19.70 -12.49 -12.29
N GLU A 381 19.31 -12.14 -13.49
CA GLU A 381 19.88 -11.06 -14.30
C GLU A 381 18.77 -10.12 -14.78
N THR A 382 19.15 -8.89 -15.15
CA THR A 382 18.20 -7.87 -15.58
C THR A 382 18.53 -7.38 -16.97
N VAL A 383 17.52 -7.19 -17.81
CA VAL A 383 17.63 -6.70 -19.19
C VAL A 383 16.63 -5.57 -19.40
N ALA A 384 17.12 -4.37 -19.77
CA ALA A 384 16.26 -3.27 -20.15
C ALA A 384 15.85 -3.43 -21.63
N ALA A 385 14.60 -3.84 -21.86
CA ALA A 385 14.05 -4.02 -23.19
C ALA A 385 12.51 -3.91 -23.17
N ASP A 386 11.91 -3.60 -24.31
CA ASP A 386 10.49 -3.79 -24.50
C ASP A 386 10.21 -5.30 -24.61
N GLY A 387 9.29 -5.82 -23.79
CA GLY A 387 8.95 -7.24 -23.78
C GLY A 387 8.40 -7.73 -25.12
N CYS A 388 7.84 -6.86 -25.95
CA CYS A 388 7.36 -7.20 -27.28
C CYS A 388 8.50 -7.46 -28.29
N ASP A 389 9.65 -6.83 -28.08
CA ASP A 389 10.81 -6.90 -28.97
C ASP A 389 11.93 -7.79 -28.40
N PHE A 390 11.81 -8.23 -27.15
CA PHE A 390 12.81 -9.02 -26.46
C PHE A 390 12.98 -10.39 -27.11
N LYS A 391 14.22 -10.76 -27.39
CA LYS A 391 14.56 -12.05 -28.01
C LYS A 391 15.64 -12.74 -27.19
N LEU A 392 15.49 -14.05 -27.06
CA LEU A 392 16.50 -14.94 -26.48
C LEU A 392 17.19 -15.73 -27.61
N GLU A 393 18.49 -16.05 -27.42
CA GLU A 393 19.21 -16.95 -28.30
C GLU A 393 18.70 -18.39 -28.21
N ARG A 394 18.20 -18.77 -27.03
CA ARG A 394 17.62 -20.11 -26.78
C ARG A 394 16.24 -19.91 -26.13
N LEU A 395 15.32 -20.83 -26.39
CA LEU A 395 14.00 -20.83 -25.79
C LEU A 395 14.10 -20.92 -24.26
N ALA A 396 13.24 -20.15 -23.58
CA ALA A 396 13.02 -20.30 -22.14
C ALA A 396 12.14 -21.53 -21.87
N ASP A 397 12.36 -22.15 -20.72
CA ASP A 397 11.48 -23.23 -20.24
C ASP A 397 10.13 -22.65 -19.78
N ARG A 398 10.13 -21.44 -19.19
CA ARG A 398 8.92 -20.75 -18.73
C ARG A 398 9.01 -19.26 -19.00
N VAL A 399 7.84 -18.66 -19.26
CA VAL A 399 7.70 -17.21 -19.45
C VAL A 399 6.56 -16.71 -18.58
N LEU A 400 6.85 -15.68 -17.78
CA LEU A 400 5.84 -14.91 -17.04
C LEU A 400 5.60 -13.59 -17.76
N VAL A 401 4.32 -13.27 -17.96
CA VAL A 401 3.87 -11.97 -18.46
C VAL A 401 2.88 -11.37 -17.47
N ASP A 402 3.41 -10.61 -16.53
CA ASP A 402 2.62 -9.82 -15.58
C ASP A 402 2.53 -8.36 -16.10
N ALA A 403 1.79 -8.19 -17.18
CA ALA A 403 1.72 -6.95 -17.93
C ALA A 403 1.05 -5.81 -17.13
N PRO A 404 1.45 -4.54 -17.33
CA PRO A 404 0.75 -3.39 -16.76
C PRO A 404 -0.75 -3.43 -17.10
N CYS A 405 -1.58 -3.18 -16.11
CA CYS A 405 -3.04 -3.18 -16.25
C CYS A 405 -3.65 -1.83 -15.84
N SER A 406 -4.99 -1.72 -15.90
CA SER A 406 -5.73 -0.51 -15.51
C SER A 406 -5.62 -0.16 -14.02
N GLY A 407 -5.14 -1.07 -13.17
CA GLY A 407 -4.96 -0.83 -11.73
C GLY A 407 -6.27 -0.63 -10.96
N THR A 408 -7.40 -1.11 -11.48
CA THR A 408 -8.73 -0.92 -10.85
C THR A 408 -8.95 -1.76 -9.60
N GLY A 409 -8.02 -2.65 -9.24
CA GLY A 409 -8.12 -3.54 -8.08
C GLY A 409 -7.17 -3.20 -6.93
N VAL A 410 -6.56 -2.03 -6.91
CA VAL A 410 -5.58 -1.60 -5.89
C VAL A 410 -6.03 -0.37 -5.11
#